data_5c1f08eadfbf4e281a86be58f902d275
#
_entry.id   5c1f08eadfbf4e281a86be58f902d275
#
_cell.length_a   1.000
_cell.length_b   1.000
_cell.length_c   1.000
_cell.angle_alpha   90.00
_cell.angle_beta   90.00
_cell.angle_gamma   90.00
#
_symmetry.space_group_name_H-M   'P 1'
#
loop_
_entity.id
_entity.type
_entity.pdbx_description
1 polymer ?
#
loop_
_entity_poly.entity_id
_entity_poly.type
_entity_poly.pdbx_seq_one_letter_code
_entity_poly.pdbx_strand_id
1 'polypeptide(L)'
;MSENSSHQASNDLKTMGLKVTAPRLKILDIFQRLSADAEKERRHLSAEEIYKVLLEENSDIGLATVYRVLTQFESAGILVRHHFEEGRATYELQEGRHHDHIICVRCGRIEEFVDPGIERAQRLVANALGYDLTDHSLVLYGVCEACRKEAEAQTETF
;
A
#
# COMPACT_ATOMS: atom_id res chain seq x y z
N MET A 1 1.58 -13.77 22.19
CA MET A 1 1.66 -12.55 21.36
C MET A 1 0.51 -12.36 20.37
N SER A 2 -0.26 -13.39 20.08
CA SER A 2 -1.40 -13.31 19.14
C SER A 2 -2.69 -12.66 19.68
N GLU A 3 -2.91 -12.63 20.97
CA GLU A 3 -4.13 -12.08 21.57
C GLU A 3 -4.20 -10.56 21.55
N ASN A 4 -3.07 -9.88 21.64
CA ASN A 4 -3.03 -8.42 21.66
C ASN A 4 -3.30 -7.81 20.26
N SER A 5 -2.89 -8.50 19.20
CA SER A 5 -3.12 -8.07 17.81
C SER A 5 -4.60 -8.17 17.41
N SER A 6 -5.27 -9.24 17.83
CA SER A 6 -6.70 -9.44 17.53
C SER A 6 -7.61 -8.44 18.23
N HIS A 7 -7.25 -8.03 19.45
CA HIS A 7 -7.99 -6.99 20.18
C HIS A 7 -7.83 -5.61 19.52
N GLN A 8 -6.64 -5.28 19.05
CA GLN A 8 -6.38 -4.02 18.35
C GLN A 8 -7.19 -3.95 17.05
N ALA A 9 -7.08 -4.97 16.21
CA ALA A 9 -7.82 -5.04 14.95
C ALA A 9 -9.34 -4.95 15.15
N SER A 10 -9.88 -5.62 16.18
CA SER A 10 -11.30 -5.54 16.53
C SER A 10 -11.73 -4.12 16.94
N ASN A 11 -10.91 -3.44 17.71
CA ASN A 11 -11.17 -2.05 18.11
C ASN A 11 -11.09 -1.09 16.92
N ASP A 12 -10.12 -1.27 16.03
CA ASP A 12 -9.96 -0.47 14.83
C ASP A 12 -11.20 -0.56 13.93
N LEU A 13 -11.72 -1.77 13.72
CA LEU A 13 -12.96 -1.96 12.94
C LEU A 13 -14.16 -1.26 13.57
N LYS A 14 -14.35 -1.39 14.88
CA LYS A 14 -15.45 -0.72 15.59
C LYS A 14 -15.36 0.78 15.53
N THR A 15 -14.17 1.33 15.73
CA THR A 15 -13.91 2.78 15.67
C THR A 15 -14.24 3.34 14.29
N MET A 16 -14.03 2.58 13.23
CA MET A 16 -14.35 2.95 11.85
C MET A 16 -15.80 2.60 11.43
N GLY A 17 -16.64 2.18 12.38
CA GLY A 17 -18.05 1.87 12.14
C GLY A 17 -18.32 0.56 11.42
N LEU A 18 -17.35 -0.35 11.39
CA LEU A 18 -17.50 -1.65 10.74
C LEU A 18 -17.81 -2.75 11.74
N LYS A 19 -18.67 -3.67 11.34
CA LYS A 19 -18.90 -4.90 12.10
C LYS A 19 -17.64 -5.78 12.11
N VAL A 20 -17.35 -6.36 13.26
CA VAL A 20 -16.28 -7.34 13.43
C VAL A 20 -16.72 -8.67 12.82
N THR A 21 -16.07 -9.10 11.76
CA THR A 21 -16.28 -10.40 11.10
C THR A 21 -14.94 -11.12 10.95
N ALA A 22 -14.97 -12.45 10.86
CA ALA A 22 -13.74 -13.24 10.69
C ALA A 22 -12.94 -12.85 9.42
N PRO A 23 -13.54 -12.67 8.24
CA PRO A 23 -12.81 -12.19 7.06
C PRO A 23 -12.17 -10.83 7.25
N ARG A 24 -12.87 -9.86 7.84
CA ARG A 24 -12.34 -8.52 8.10
C ARG A 24 -11.16 -8.54 9.06
N LEU A 25 -11.27 -9.30 10.15
CA LEU A 25 -10.18 -9.45 11.13
C LEU A 25 -8.94 -10.07 10.49
N LYS A 26 -9.10 -11.14 9.72
CA LYS A 26 -7.97 -11.81 9.06
C LYS A 26 -7.26 -10.92 8.05
N ILE A 27 -8.00 -10.23 7.21
CA ILE A 27 -7.43 -9.35 6.19
C ILE A 27 -6.74 -8.15 6.83
N LEU A 28 -7.34 -7.54 7.84
CA LEU A 28 -6.71 -6.44 8.57
C LEU A 28 -5.42 -6.88 9.28
N ASP A 29 -5.43 -8.05 9.90
CA ASP A 29 -4.25 -8.65 10.52
C ASP A 29 -3.09 -8.86 9.52
N ILE A 30 -3.39 -9.30 8.30
CA ILE A 30 -2.37 -9.44 7.25
C ILE A 30 -1.70 -8.10 6.97
N PHE A 31 -2.46 -7.03 6.80
CA PHE A 31 -1.90 -5.70 6.60
C PHE A 31 -1.04 -5.23 7.78
N GLN A 32 -1.52 -5.43 8.99
CA GLN A 32 -0.81 -5.01 10.20
C GLN A 32 0.51 -5.77 10.38
N ARG A 33 0.51 -7.07 10.16
CA ARG A 33 1.73 -7.91 10.25
C ARG A 33 2.77 -7.53 9.19
N LEU A 34 2.35 -7.36 7.96
CA LEU A 34 3.27 -7.06 6.86
C LEU A 34 3.75 -5.61 6.88
N SER A 35 2.97 -4.69 7.42
CA SER A 35 3.41 -3.30 7.64
C SER A 35 4.40 -3.17 8.80
N ALA A 36 4.33 -4.03 9.79
CA ALA A 36 5.23 -4.03 10.95
C ALA A 36 6.59 -4.70 10.66
N ASP A 37 6.68 -5.49 9.60
CA ASP A 37 7.89 -6.20 9.21
C ASP A 37 8.81 -5.29 8.39
N ALA A 38 9.78 -4.66 9.06
CA ALA A 38 10.73 -3.73 8.44
C ALA A 38 11.65 -4.38 7.39
N GLU A 39 11.81 -5.71 7.42
CA GLU A 39 12.61 -6.46 6.43
C GLU A 39 11.84 -6.79 5.16
N LYS A 40 10.53 -6.83 5.25
CA LYS A 40 9.65 -7.05 4.09
C LYS A 40 9.03 -5.72 3.69
N GLU A 41 9.63 -5.05 2.74
CA GLU A 41 9.15 -3.80 2.12
C GLU A 41 7.77 -3.94 1.42
N ARG A 42 6.87 -4.73 1.99
CA ARG A 42 5.55 -5.04 1.42
C ARG A 42 4.43 -4.32 2.14
N ARG A 43 4.44 -3.02 2.08
CA ARG A 43 3.35 -2.20 2.60
C ARG A 43 2.16 -2.11 1.65
N HIS A 44 2.39 -2.41 0.37
CA HIS A 44 1.39 -2.37 -0.69
C HIS A 44 1.04 -3.78 -1.13
N LEU A 45 -0.21 -4.17 -0.98
CA LEU A 45 -0.69 -5.51 -1.31
C LEU A 45 -1.85 -5.45 -2.29
N SER A 46 -1.79 -6.27 -3.33
CA SER A 46 -2.94 -6.52 -4.21
C SER A 46 -3.91 -7.51 -3.56
N ALA A 47 -5.13 -7.58 -4.07
CA ALA A 47 -6.12 -8.56 -3.61
C ALA A 47 -5.62 -10.00 -3.79
N GLU A 48 -4.93 -10.28 -4.88
CA GLU A 48 -4.37 -11.59 -5.20
C GLU A 48 -3.26 -11.99 -4.23
N GLU A 49 -2.40 -11.05 -3.84
CA GLU A 49 -1.35 -11.28 -2.84
C GLU A 49 -1.94 -11.60 -1.47
N ILE A 50 -2.99 -10.90 -1.06
CA ILE A 50 -3.72 -11.19 0.18
C ILE A 50 -4.38 -12.57 0.11
N TYR A 51 -5.02 -12.89 -1.01
CA TYR A 51 -5.61 -14.20 -1.22
C TYR A 51 -4.58 -15.34 -1.15
N LYS A 52 -3.40 -15.12 -1.71
CA LYS A 52 -2.28 -16.08 -1.60
C LYS A 52 -1.87 -16.33 -0.15
N VAL A 53 -1.74 -15.29 0.65
CA VAL A 53 -1.44 -15.43 2.10
C VAL A 53 -2.55 -16.21 2.81
N LEU A 54 -3.81 -15.93 2.50
CA LEU A 54 -4.95 -16.65 3.07
C LEU A 54 -4.93 -18.15 2.70
N LEU A 55 -4.56 -18.48 1.46
CA LEU A 55 -4.42 -19.88 1.04
C LEU A 55 -3.28 -20.59 1.79
N GLU A 56 -2.15 -19.94 1.96
CA GLU A 56 -1.01 -20.46 2.72
C GLU A 56 -1.36 -20.70 4.20
N GLU A 57 -2.27 -19.91 4.76
CA GLU A 57 -2.79 -20.05 6.12
C GLU A 57 -4.00 -21.00 6.23
N ASN A 58 -4.31 -21.74 5.18
CA ASN A 58 -5.47 -22.66 5.11
C ASN A 58 -6.81 -21.99 5.44
N SER A 59 -6.97 -20.72 5.06
CA SER A 59 -8.23 -20.02 5.20
C SER A 59 -9.21 -20.39 4.08
N ASP A 60 -10.49 -20.42 4.41
CA ASP A 60 -11.59 -20.68 3.47
C ASP A 60 -12.13 -19.39 2.82
N ILE A 61 -11.50 -18.25 3.08
CA ILE A 61 -11.91 -16.95 2.50
C ILE A 61 -11.57 -16.90 1.01
N GLY A 62 -12.59 -16.73 0.18
CA GLY A 62 -12.44 -16.66 -1.27
C GLY A 62 -12.01 -15.28 -1.76
N LEU A 63 -11.50 -15.23 -3.01
CA LEU A 63 -11.02 -14.00 -3.64
C LEU A 63 -12.10 -12.93 -3.74
N ALA A 64 -13.34 -13.30 -4.06
CA ALA A 64 -14.47 -12.35 -4.11
C ALA A 64 -14.73 -11.67 -2.76
N THR A 65 -14.59 -12.41 -1.66
CA THR A 65 -14.69 -11.85 -0.30
C THR A 65 -13.53 -10.91 -0.01
N VAL A 66 -12.31 -11.24 -0.43
CA VAL A 66 -11.14 -10.34 -0.32
C VAL A 66 -11.43 -9.01 -1.00
N TYR A 67 -11.86 -9.00 -2.25
CA TYR A 67 -12.21 -7.77 -2.98
C TYR A 67 -13.27 -6.95 -2.26
N ARG A 68 -14.31 -7.59 -1.75
CA ARG A 68 -15.39 -6.92 -1.02
C ARG A 68 -14.88 -6.27 0.26
N VAL A 69 -14.08 -6.97 1.04
CA VAL A 69 -13.50 -6.44 2.29
C VAL A 69 -12.55 -5.27 1.99
N LEU A 70 -11.70 -5.37 0.98
CA LEU A 70 -10.80 -4.28 0.58
C LEU A 70 -11.57 -3.02 0.17
N THR A 71 -12.65 -3.16 -0.59
CA THR A 71 -13.52 -2.03 -0.95
C THR A 71 -14.17 -1.40 0.28
N GLN A 72 -14.62 -2.20 1.22
CA GLN A 72 -15.19 -1.71 2.48
C GLN A 72 -14.16 -0.98 3.34
N PHE A 73 -12.94 -1.49 3.42
CA PHE A 73 -11.84 -0.86 4.14
C PHE A 73 -11.39 0.46 3.51
N GLU A 74 -11.35 0.53 2.18
CA GLU A 74 -11.09 1.78 1.45
C GLU A 74 -12.16 2.82 1.77
N SER A 75 -13.44 2.46 1.66
CA SER A 75 -14.56 3.37 1.95
C SER A 75 -14.60 3.84 3.39
N ALA A 76 -14.14 3.02 4.33
CA ALA A 76 -14.05 3.37 5.75
C ALA A 76 -12.79 4.16 6.12
N GLY A 77 -11.86 4.36 5.19
CA GLY A 77 -10.60 5.06 5.43
C GLY A 77 -9.54 4.24 6.19
N ILE A 78 -9.70 2.92 6.27
CA ILE A 78 -8.71 2.00 6.86
C ILE A 78 -7.56 1.75 5.89
N LEU A 79 -7.88 1.60 4.60
CA LEU A 79 -6.93 1.39 3.53
C LEU A 79 -6.97 2.53 2.52
N VAL A 80 -5.82 2.79 1.93
CA VAL A 80 -5.68 3.61 0.72
C VAL A 80 -5.46 2.69 -0.47
N ARG A 81 -6.18 2.96 -1.54
CA ARG A 81 -6.04 2.26 -2.82
C ARG A 81 -5.14 3.06 -3.75
N HIS A 82 -4.15 2.40 -4.33
CA HIS A 82 -3.28 2.94 -5.34
C HIS A 82 -3.46 2.23 -6.67
N HIS A 83 -3.57 3.00 -7.75
CA HIS A 83 -3.49 2.51 -9.12
C HIS A 83 -2.13 2.87 -9.69
N PHE A 84 -1.27 1.88 -9.84
CA PHE A 84 -0.04 2.02 -10.58
C PHE A 84 -0.24 1.53 -12.03
N GLU A 85 0.56 2.01 -12.97
CA GLU A 85 0.35 1.86 -14.42
C GLU A 85 0.13 0.43 -14.94
N GLU A 86 0.47 -0.61 -14.20
CA GLU A 86 0.28 -2.00 -14.62
C GLU A 86 -1.14 -2.54 -14.41
N GLY A 87 -2.11 -1.68 -14.13
CA GLY A 87 -3.53 -2.04 -14.05
C GLY A 87 -3.93 -2.82 -12.80
N ARG A 88 -3.01 -3.08 -11.86
CA ARG A 88 -3.32 -3.71 -10.58
C ARG A 88 -3.52 -2.67 -9.50
N ALA A 89 -4.66 -2.72 -8.84
CA ALA A 89 -4.87 -1.96 -7.62
C ALA A 89 -4.06 -2.59 -6.48
N THR A 90 -3.33 -1.76 -5.75
CA THR A 90 -2.70 -2.13 -4.49
C THR A 90 -3.28 -1.34 -3.34
N TYR A 91 -3.18 -1.87 -2.15
CA TYR A 91 -3.75 -1.30 -0.94
C TYR A 91 -2.69 -1.21 0.14
N GLU A 92 -2.75 -0.17 0.95
CA GLU A 92 -1.92 0.00 2.14
C GLU A 92 -2.74 0.54 3.31
N LEU A 93 -2.26 0.33 4.54
CA LEU A 93 -2.88 0.93 5.71
C LEU A 93 -2.78 2.45 5.68
N GLN A 94 -3.87 3.12 6.02
CA GLN A 94 -3.92 4.56 6.19
C GLN A 94 -3.25 4.92 7.53
N GLU A 95 -1.98 5.24 7.52
CA GLU A 95 -1.20 5.58 8.72
C GLU A 95 -1.20 7.09 9.06
N GLY A 96 -2.07 7.86 8.42
CA GLY A 96 -2.29 9.28 8.74
C GLY A 96 -1.18 10.23 8.29
N ARG A 97 -0.08 9.76 7.69
CA ARG A 97 0.99 10.57 7.11
C ARG A 97 0.95 10.48 5.60
N HIS A 98 0.88 11.65 4.96
CA HIS A 98 1.01 11.72 3.52
C HIS A 98 2.42 11.28 3.10
N HIS A 99 2.51 10.45 2.07
CA HIS A 99 3.76 10.09 1.42
C HIS A 99 3.53 9.91 -0.09
N ASP A 100 4.58 10.11 -0.85
CA ASP A 100 4.63 9.88 -2.28
C ASP A 100 5.34 8.56 -2.58
N HIS A 101 5.28 8.11 -3.82
CA HIS A 101 5.82 6.82 -4.24
C HIS A 101 6.77 6.96 -5.41
N ILE A 102 7.80 6.10 -5.44
CA ILE A 102 8.62 5.87 -6.62
C ILE A 102 8.61 4.37 -6.96
N ILE A 103 8.42 4.05 -8.23
CA ILE A 103 8.24 2.69 -8.72
C ILE A 103 9.35 2.38 -9.71
N CYS A 104 10.01 1.24 -9.52
CA CYS A 104 10.92 0.70 -10.52
C CYS A 104 10.13 0.03 -11.65
N VAL A 105 10.29 0.54 -12.86
CA VAL A 105 9.59 0.01 -14.05
C VAL A 105 10.11 -1.37 -14.50
N ARG A 106 11.24 -1.83 -13.96
CA ARG A 106 11.79 -3.17 -14.27
C ARG A 106 11.36 -4.24 -13.28
N CYS A 107 11.58 -4.02 -11.99
CA CYS A 107 11.29 -5.03 -10.97
C CYS A 107 10.00 -4.78 -10.18
N GLY A 108 9.33 -3.63 -10.39
CA GLY A 108 8.10 -3.29 -9.69
C GLY A 108 8.29 -2.85 -8.24
N ARG A 109 9.53 -2.71 -7.76
CA ARG A 109 9.82 -2.22 -6.39
C ARG A 109 9.19 -0.86 -6.18
N ILE A 110 8.52 -0.69 -5.05
CA ILE A 110 7.88 0.56 -4.64
C ILE A 110 8.59 1.06 -3.39
N GLU A 111 9.02 2.31 -3.42
CA GLU A 111 9.54 3.01 -2.25
C GLU A 111 8.68 4.22 -1.94
N GLU A 112 8.54 4.52 -0.66
CA GLU A 112 7.82 5.69 -0.16
C GLU A 112 8.82 6.79 0.17
N PHE A 113 8.43 8.04 -0.09
CA PHE A 113 9.22 9.19 0.29
C PHE A 113 8.35 10.39 0.64
N VAL A 114 8.92 11.31 1.40
CA VAL A 114 8.36 12.64 1.65
C VAL A 114 9.49 13.65 1.42
N ASP A 115 9.26 14.60 0.54
CA ASP A 115 10.23 15.68 0.27
C ASP A 115 9.57 17.04 0.49
N PRO A 116 10.04 17.83 1.47
CA PRO A 116 9.49 19.16 1.73
C PRO A 116 9.61 20.13 0.56
N GLY A 117 10.61 19.96 -0.30
CA GLY A 117 10.80 20.78 -1.51
C GLY A 117 9.72 20.52 -2.55
N ILE A 118 9.38 19.26 -2.78
CA ILE A 118 8.27 18.84 -3.66
C ILE A 118 6.94 19.35 -3.12
N GLU A 119 6.69 19.19 -1.84
CA GLU A 119 5.50 19.68 -1.15
C GLU A 119 5.31 21.21 -1.33
N ARG A 120 6.37 21.98 -1.17
CA ARG A 120 6.34 23.43 -1.39
C ARG A 120 6.09 23.78 -2.85
N ALA A 121 6.74 23.11 -3.79
CA ALA A 121 6.56 23.33 -5.21
C ALA A 121 5.11 23.09 -5.65
N GLN A 122 4.49 22.04 -5.16
CA GLN A 122 3.09 21.74 -5.44
C GLN A 122 2.15 22.84 -4.95
N ARG A 123 2.36 23.35 -3.73
CA ARG A 123 1.58 24.47 -3.19
C ARG A 123 1.76 25.75 -4.01
N LEU A 124 2.99 26.07 -4.41
CA LEU A 124 3.26 27.25 -5.23
C LEU A 124 2.57 27.16 -6.60
N VAL A 125 2.60 25.99 -7.23
CA VAL A 125 1.90 25.77 -8.51
C VAL A 125 0.38 25.93 -8.33
N ALA A 126 -0.20 25.34 -7.31
CA ALA A 126 -1.63 25.47 -7.03
C ALA A 126 -2.02 26.92 -6.79
N ASN A 127 -1.28 27.65 -5.98
CA ASN A 127 -1.53 29.07 -5.71
C ASN A 127 -1.39 29.94 -6.96
N ALA A 128 -0.37 29.69 -7.79
CA ALA A 128 -0.17 30.42 -9.04
C ALA A 128 -1.33 30.24 -10.02
N LEU A 129 -2.01 29.09 -9.97
CA LEU A 129 -3.18 28.78 -10.78
C LEU A 129 -4.51 29.16 -10.11
N GLY A 130 -4.48 29.71 -8.89
CA GLY A 130 -5.67 30.13 -8.16
C GLY A 130 -6.43 29.02 -7.43
N TYR A 131 -5.73 27.95 -7.06
CA TYR A 131 -6.31 26.82 -6.33
C TYR A 131 -5.83 26.77 -4.89
N ASP A 132 -6.74 26.42 -3.98
CA ASP A 132 -6.41 25.94 -2.65
C ASP A 132 -6.14 24.42 -2.74
N LEU A 133 -4.89 24.02 -2.50
CA LEU A 133 -4.51 22.61 -2.58
C LEU A 133 -5.10 21.83 -1.41
N THR A 134 -6.01 20.90 -1.69
CA THR A 134 -6.66 20.06 -0.67
C THR A 134 -6.00 18.69 -0.52
N ASP A 135 -5.50 18.15 -1.61
CA ASP A 135 -4.85 16.84 -1.64
C ASP A 135 -4.00 16.71 -2.90
N HIS A 136 -3.06 15.76 -2.89
CA HIS A 136 -2.27 15.42 -4.08
C HIS A 136 -1.83 13.96 -4.03
N SER A 137 -1.47 13.44 -5.19
CA SER A 137 -0.86 12.13 -5.36
C SER A 137 0.29 12.26 -6.34
N LEU A 138 1.48 11.86 -5.95
CA LEU A 138 2.67 11.87 -6.79
C LEU A 138 3.25 10.47 -6.87
N VAL A 139 3.44 10.01 -8.10
CA VAL A 139 4.13 8.75 -8.39
C VAL A 139 5.25 9.02 -9.37
N LEU A 140 6.47 8.68 -8.99
CA LEU A 140 7.62 8.74 -9.86
C LEU A 140 7.94 7.35 -10.40
N TYR A 141 8.36 7.27 -11.64
CA TYR A 141 8.77 6.05 -12.31
C TYR A 141 10.23 6.13 -12.70
N GLY A 142 10.98 5.08 -12.42
CA GLY A 142 12.40 5.02 -12.75
C GLY A 142 12.94 3.60 -12.74
N VAL A 143 14.25 3.47 -12.78
CA VAL A 143 14.94 2.18 -12.67
C VAL A 143 15.77 2.19 -11.40
N CYS A 144 15.52 1.26 -10.47
CA CYS A 144 16.23 1.19 -9.21
C CYS A 144 17.71 0.83 -9.39
N GLU A 145 18.52 1.12 -8.38
CA GLU A 145 19.96 0.89 -8.41
C GLU A 145 20.33 -0.56 -8.73
N ALA A 146 19.64 -1.52 -8.12
CA ALA A 146 19.87 -2.95 -8.38
C ALA A 146 19.66 -3.32 -9.85
N CYS A 147 18.54 -2.85 -10.44
CA CYS A 147 18.26 -3.11 -11.87
C CYS A 147 19.23 -2.40 -12.81
N ARG A 148 19.74 -1.22 -12.44
CA ARG A 148 20.78 -0.53 -13.23
C ARG A 148 22.09 -1.30 -13.20
N LYS A 149 22.53 -1.76 -12.04
CA LYS A 149 23.76 -2.56 -11.87
C LYS A 149 23.70 -3.88 -12.62
N GLU A 150 22.55 -4.56 -12.64
CA GLU A 150 22.34 -5.77 -13.43
C GLU A 150 22.48 -5.51 -14.94
N ALA A 151 21.97 -4.40 -15.44
CA ALA A 151 22.07 -4.00 -16.83
C ALA A 151 23.52 -3.66 -17.23
N GLU A 152 24.25 -2.97 -16.36
CA GLU A 152 25.68 -2.64 -16.58
C GLU A 152 26.54 -3.90 -16.59
N ALA A 153 26.32 -4.85 -15.67
CA ALA A 153 27.04 -6.13 -15.62
C ALA A 153 26.82 -7.00 -16.89
N GLN A 154 25.63 -6.89 -17.51
CA GLN A 154 25.34 -7.60 -18.77
C GLN A 154 26.02 -6.98 -19.99
N THR A 155 26.31 -5.67 -19.96
CA THR A 155 27.02 -4.97 -21.06
C THR A 155 28.53 -5.17 -21.03
N GLU A 156 29.13 -5.50 -19.89
CA GLU A 156 30.57 -5.76 -19.76
C GLU A 156 30.99 -7.19 -20.18
N THR A 157 30.03 -8.06 -20.51
CA THR A 157 30.30 -9.49 -20.82
C THR A 157 30.45 -9.76 -22.32
N PHE A 158 30.51 -8.75 -23.17
CA PHE A 158 30.73 -8.89 -24.62
C PHE A 158 32.06 -8.29 -25.07
#